data_d942c145e8d16b1245a7889f83877052
#
_entry.id   d942c145e8d16b1245a7889f83877052
#
_cell.length_a   1.000
_cell.length_b   1.000
_cell.length_c   1.000
_cell.angle_alpha   90.00
_cell.angle_beta   90.00
_cell.angle_gamma   90.00
#
_symmetry.space_group_name_H-M   'P 1'
#
loop_
_entity.id
_entity.type
_entity.pdbx_description
1 polymer ?
#
loop_
_entity_poly.entity_id
_entity_poly.type
_entity_poly.pdbx_seq_one_letter_code
_entity_poly.pdbx_strand_id
1 'polypeptide(L)'
;NDPWLEPFADAINGRHQHAIDKESELTNKGKLTLSDFASGYLYFGLHRTDDGWVFREWAPNATQIFMVGTFNDWKEEKKYSLKRKANGNWEIKLPADAVKHGDLYKLMVHWDGGCGERIPAWATRVVQDEQTKIFSAQVWAPEKPYKMKKRVFKPSTDCLLYTSPSPRD
;
A
#
# COMPACT_ATOMS: atom_id res chain seq x y z
N ASN A 1 -0.61 18.99 36.02
CA ASN A 1 -2.02 18.59 36.20
C ASN A 1 -2.90 19.78 35.79
N ASP A 2 -3.80 19.57 34.87
CA ASP A 2 -4.79 20.56 34.43
C ASP A 2 -6.14 20.25 35.12
N PRO A 3 -6.58 21.10 36.07
CA PRO A 3 -7.82 20.86 36.79
C PRO A 3 -9.06 20.78 35.90
N TRP A 4 -9.03 21.41 34.72
CA TRP A 4 -10.14 21.37 33.75
C TRP A 4 -10.33 20.01 33.08
N LEU A 5 -9.33 19.16 33.11
CA LEU A 5 -9.39 17.79 32.57
C LEU A 5 -9.85 16.77 33.61
N GLU A 6 -9.89 17.13 34.90
CA GLU A 6 -10.28 16.21 35.97
C GLU A 6 -11.67 15.56 35.78
N PRO A 7 -12.72 16.31 35.35
CA PRO A 7 -14.02 15.71 35.07
C PRO A 7 -14.04 14.72 33.91
N PHE A 8 -12.99 14.73 33.08
CA PHE A 8 -12.84 13.85 31.90
C PHE A 8 -11.81 12.76 32.09
N ALA A 9 -11.26 12.58 33.30
CA ALA A 9 -10.20 11.64 33.60
C ALA A 9 -10.53 10.21 33.17
N ASP A 10 -11.73 9.74 33.42
CA ASP A 10 -12.16 8.37 33.05
C ASP A 10 -12.20 8.19 31.52
N ALA A 11 -12.68 9.20 30.79
CA ALA A 11 -12.72 9.14 29.33
C ALA A 11 -11.30 9.20 28.72
N ILE A 12 -10.40 9.98 29.30
CA ILE A 12 -9.00 10.08 28.90
C ILE A 12 -8.27 8.76 29.15
N ASN A 13 -8.42 8.23 30.36
CA ASN A 13 -7.81 6.95 30.76
C ASN A 13 -8.36 5.79 29.92
N GLY A 14 -9.67 5.77 29.64
CA GLY A 14 -10.30 4.76 28.80
C GLY A 14 -9.75 4.78 27.36
N ARG A 15 -9.53 5.96 26.77
CA ARG A 15 -8.90 6.09 25.44
C ARG A 15 -7.44 5.63 25.46
N HIS A 16 -6.71 5.98 26.49
CA HIS A 16 -5.33 5.55 26.67
C HIS A 16 -5.23 4.03 26.81
N GLN A 17 -6.09 3.43 27.65
CA GLN A 17 -6.14 1.98 27.80
C GLN A 17 -6.51 1.28 26.49
N HIS A 18 -7.48 1.82 25.75
CA HIS A 18 -7.84 1.29 24.43
C HIS A 18 -6.66 1.29 23.43
N ALA A 19 -5.82 2.33 23.45
CA ALA A 19 -4.62 2.37 22.61
C ALA A 19 -3.61 1.29 23.00
N ILE A 20 -3.38 1.09 24.31
CA ILE A 20 -2.50 0.03 24.83
C ILE A 20 -3.02 -1.36 24.47
N ASP A 21 -4.32 -1.58 24.65
CA ASP A 21 -4.96 -2.87 24.32
C ASP A 21 -4.85 -3.17 22.82
N LYS A 22 -5.05 -2.14 21.98
CA LYS A 22 -4.91 -2.28 20.53
C LYS A 22 -3.48 -2.55 20.11
N GLU A 23 -2.50 -1.87 20.71
CA GLU A 23 -1.09 -2.16 20.48
C GLU A 23 -0.75 -3.60 20.87
N SER A 24 -1.21 -4.05 22.03
CA SER A 24 -1.02 -5.43 22.49
C SER A 24 -1.63 -6.46 21.53
N GLU A 25 -2.82 -6.19 20.99
CA GLU A 25 -3.46 -7.02 19.96
C GLU A 25 -2.59 -7.12 18.70
N LEU A 26 -2.20 -5.96 18.13
CA LEU A 26 -1.44 -5.86 16.87
C LEU A 26 -0.04 -6.47 16.97
N THR A 27 0.58 -6.37 18.13
CA THR A 27 1.92 -6.91 18.41
C THR A 27 1.92 -8.35 18.92
N ASN A 28 0.77 -9.01 18.90
CA ASN A 28 0.61 -10.35 19.48
C ASN A 28 1.16 -10.42 20.93
N LYS A 29 0.67 -9.50 21.78
CA LYS A 29 1.09 -9.35 23.17
C LYS A 29 2.60 -9.07 23.33
N GLY A 30 3.13 -8.19 22.48
CA GLY A 30 4.53 -7.76 22.53
C GLY A 30 5.54 -8.76 21.93
N LYS A 31 5.10 -9.81 21.25
CA LYS A 31 5.98 -10.73 20.51
C LYS A 31 6.53 -10.12 19.22
N LEU A 32 5.82 -9.13 18.67
CA LEU A 32 6.18 -8.36 17.49
C LEU A 32 6.23 -6.88 17.87
N THR A 33 6.90 -6.08 17.07
CA THR A 33 6.83 -4.62 17.17
C THR A 33 5.69 -4.08 16.30
N LEU A 34 5.25 -2.84 16.50
CA LEU A 34 4.34 -2.16 15.58
C LEU A 34 4.96 -2.01 14.18
N SER A 35 6.28 -1.89 14.10
CA SER A 35 7.01 -1.86 12.82
C SER A 35 6.88 -3.19 12.06
N ASP A 36 6.94 -4.32 12.77
CA ASP A 36 6.73 -5.64 12.15
C ASP A 36 5.29 -5.80 11.65
N PHE A 37 4.31 -5.31 12.41
CA PHE A 37 2.90 -5.29 11.99
C PHE A 37 2.70 -4.41 10.75
N ALA A 38 3.37 -3.25 10.70
CA ALA A 38 3.26 -2.28 9.61
C ALA A 38 4.03 -2.68 8.33
N SER A 39 4.43 -3.94 8.17
CA SER A 39 5.24 -4.45 7.06
C SER A 39 4.43 -4.87 5.82
N GLY A 40 3.12 -4.55 5.76
CA GLY A 40 2.25 -4.91 4.64
C GLY A 40 2.77 -4.47 3.26
N TYR A 41 3.49 -3.36 3.19
CA TYR A 41 4.12 -2.86 1.96
C TYR A 41 5.23 -3.77 1.41
N LEU A 42 5.79 -4.66 2.23
CA LEU A 42 6.77 -5.68 1.81
C LEU A 42 6.09 -6.95 1.26
N TYR A 43 4.81 -7.13 1.56
CA TYR A 43 4.04 -8.30 1.17
C TYR A 43 3.10 -8.01 -0.01
N PHE A 44 2.30 -6.94 0.11
CA PHE A 44 1.33 -6.52 -0.91
C PHE A 44 1.98 -5.66 -1.99
N GLY A 45 1.32 -5.57 -3.14
CA GLY A 45 1.82 -4.85 -4.31
C GLY A 45 2.64 -5.72 -5.25
N LEU A 46 3.32 -5.09 -6.18
CA LEU A 46 4.15 -5.74 -7.19
C LEU A 46 5.62 -5.72 -6.77
N HIS A 47 6.19 -6.89 -6.54
CA HIS A 47 7.57 -7.08 -6.12
C HIS A 47 8.36 -7.91 -7.12
N ARG A 48 9.59 -7.50 -7.38
CA ARG A 48 10.54 -8.30 -8.15
C ARG A 48 11.15 -9.38 -7.25
N THR A 49 11.24 -10.60 -7.78
CA THR A 49 11.89 -11.76 -7.14
C THR A 49 13.00 -12.27 -8.07
N ASP A 50 13.80 -13.21 -7.59
CA ASP A 50 14.87 -13.83 -8.40
C ASP A 50 14.30 -14.56 -9.65
N ASP A 51 13.11 -15.14 -9.52
CA ASP A 51 12.44 -15.92 -10.56
C ASP A 51 11.48 -15.09 -11.45
N GLY A 52 11.29 -13.78 -11.15
CA GLY A 52 10.34 -12.94 -11.88
C GLY A 52 9.65 -11.91 -11.01
N TRP A 53 8.31 -11.93 -11.03
CA TRP A 53 7.49 -10.98 -10.29
C TRP A 53 6.45 -11.72 -9.45
N VAL A 54 6.13 -11.15 -8.30
CA VAL A 54 4.98 -11.53 -7.50
C VAL A 54 4.12 -10.30 -7.24
N PHE A 55 2.82 -10.43 -7.51
CA PHE A 55 1.86 -9.39 -7.16
C PHE A 55 0.84 -9.96 -6.17
N ARG A 56 0.56 -9.19 -5.12
CA ARG A 56 -0.44 -9.53 -4.10
C ARG A 56 -1.35 -8.36 -3.80
N GLU A 57 -2.63 -8.67 -3.60
CA GLU A 57 -3.65 -7.70 -3.22
C GLU A 57 -4.62 -8.32 -2.22
N TRP A 58 -5.23 -7.49 -1.39
CA TRP A 58 -6.29 -7.90 -0.48
C TRP A 58 -7.64 -7.40 -0.99
N ALA A 59 -8.52 -8.32 -1.35
CA ALA A 59 -9.85 -8.03 -1.87
C ALA A 59 -10.82 -9.16 -1.48
N PRO A 60 -11.31 -9.17 -0.23
CA PRO A 60 -12.09 -10.28 0.30
C PRO A 60 -13.41 -10.54 -0.44
N ASN A 61 -14.02 -9.48 -0.98
CA ASN A 61 -15.30 -9.55 -1.70
C ASN A 61 -15.16 -9.71 -3.22
N ALA A 62 -13.92 -9.77 -3.75
CA ALA A 62 -13.70 -10.01 -5.16
C ALA A 62 -14.01 -11.47 -5.52
N THR A 63 -14.59 -11.67 -6.68
CA THR A 63 -14.85 -12.99 -7.29
C THR A 63 -13.76 -13.37 -8.28
N GLN A 64 -13.17 -12.37 -8.97
CA GLN A 64 -12.07 -12.55 -9.90
C GLN A 64 -11.26 -11.26 -10.00
N ILE A 65 -9.95 -11.37 -10.23
CA ILE A 65 -9.05 -10.22 -10.41
C ILE A 65 -8.08 -10.52 -11.55
N PHE A 66 -7.90 -9.55 -12.46
CA PHE A 66 -6.89 -9.58 -13.52
C PHE A 66 -5.97 -8.37 -13.40
N MET A 67 -4.70 -8.57 -13.71
CA MET A 67 -3.82 -7.44 -14.03
C MET A 67 -4.03 -7.06 -15.49
N VAL A 68 -4.32 -5.79 -15.73
CA VAL A 68 -4.46 -5.21 -17.08
C VAL A 68 -3.50 -4.02 -17.21
N GLY A 69 -2.90 -3.86 -18.38
CA GLY A 69 -1.92 -2.79 -18.56
C GLY A 69 -1.34 -2.74 -19.96
N THR A 70 -0.27 -1.95 -20.14
CA THR A 70 0.41 -1.79 -21.43
C THR A 70 1.02 -3.08 -21.98
N PHE A 71 1.26 -4.05 -21.10
CA PHE A 71 1.85 -5.36 -21.45
C PHE A 71 0.82 -6.36 -22.05
N ASN A 72 -0.47 -6.06 -21.99
CA ASN A 72 -1.55 -6.92 -22.53
C ASN A 72 -2.69 -6.13 -23.18
N ASP A 73 -2.39 -4.92 -23.71
CA ASP A 73 -3.37 -4.02 -24.33
C ASP A 73 -4.61 -3.77 -23.47
N TRP A 74 -4.46 -3.73 -22.15
CA TRP A 74 -5.52 -3.50 -21.16
C TRP A 74 -6.64 -4.56 -21.20
N LYS A 75 -6.31 -5.78 -21.66
CA LYS A 75 -7.27 -6.88 -21.78
C LYS A 75 -7.16 -7.85 -20.60
N GLU A 76 -8.29 -8.43 -20.24
CA GLU A 76 -8.34 -9.51 -19.28
C GLU A 76 -7.83 -10.81 -19.93
N GLU A 77 -6.68 -11.27 -19.52
CA GLU A 77 -6.08 -12.51 -20.00
C GLU A 77 -5.86 -13.50 -18.86
N LYS A 78 -6.13 -14.76 -19.12
CA LYS A 78 -5.98 -15.84 -18.12
C LYS A 78 -4.57 -15.90 -17.51
N LYS A 79 -3.54 -15.56 -18.29
CA LYS A 79 -2.15 -15.56 -17.80
C LYS A 79 -1.88 -14.47 -16.76
N TYR A 80 -2.72 -13.44 -16.70
CA TYR A 80 -2.65 -12.33 -15.75
C TYR A 80 -3.77 -12.37 -14.69
N SER A 81 -4.49 -13.50 -14.58
CA SER A 81 -5.50 -13.71 -13.56
C SER A 81 -4.87 -14.06 -12.22
N LEU A 82 -5.25 -13.35 -11.16
CA LEU A 82 -4.83 -13.63 -9.81
C LEU A 82 -5.56 -14.87 -9.26
N LYS A 83 -4.88 -15.60 -8.39
CA LYS A 83 -5.43 -16.75 -7.66
C LYS A 83 -5.82 -16.32 -6.25
N ARG A 84 -7.03 -16.65 -5.84
CA ARG A 84 -7.49 -16.42 -4.48
C ARG A 84 -6.72 -17.29 -3.49
N LYS A 85 -6.31 -16.68 -2.39
CA LYS A 85 -5.65 -17.31 -1.24
C LYS A 85 -6.52 -17.19 0.00
N ALA A 86 -6.01 -17.62 1.14
CA ALA A 86 -6.70 -17.46 2.43
C ALA A 86 -6.88 -15.98 2.81
N ASN A 87 -7.89 -15.71 3.67
CA ASN A 87 -8.13 -14.39 4.28
C ASN A 87 -8.39 -13.25 3.31
N GLY A 88 -8.93 -13.55 2.11
CA GLY A 88 -9.25 -12.53 1.11
C GLY A 88 -8.04 -12.03 0.33
N ASN A 89 -6.89 -12.67 0.46
CA ASN A 89 -5.70 -12.35 -0.32
C ASN A 89 -5.79 -12.94 -1.73
N TRP A 90 -5.15 -12.26 -2.66
CA TRP A 90 -5.00 -12.67 -4.05
C TRP A 90 -3.53 -12.59 -4.44
N GLU A 91 -3.08 -13.54 -5.24
CA GLU A 91 -1.68 -13.62 -5.67
C GLU A 91 -1.56 -14.06 -7.12
N ILE A 92 -0.60 -13.47 -7.82
CA ILE A 92 -0.10 -13.97 -9.09
C ILE A 92 1.43 -13.96 -9.09
N LYS A 93 2.02 -14.97 -9.70
CA LYS A 93 3.46 -15.02 -10.01
C LYS A 93 3.61 -14.91 -11.52
N LEU A 94 4.48 -14.04 -11.96
CA LEU A 94 4.72 -13.74 -13.36
C LEU A 94 6.20 -13.97 -13.69
N PRO A 95 6.55 -14.45 -14.90
CA PRO A 95 7.92 -14.53 -15.33
C PRO A 95 8.58 -13.15 -15.43
N ALA A 96 9.91 -13.09 -15.48
CA ALA A 96 10.67 -11.85 -15.41
C ALA A 96 10.41 -10.89 -16.58
N ASP A 97 10.01 -11.41 -17.72
CA ASP A 97 9.70 -10.70 -18.97
C ASP A 97 8.23 -10.32 -19.13
N ALA A 98 7.36 -10.72 -18.20
CA ALA A 98 5.91 -10.48 -18.29
C ALA A 98 5.55 -8.99 -18.17
N VAL A 99 6.31 -8.24 -17.39
CA VAL A 99 6.15 -6.80 -17.21
C VAL A 99 7.53 -6.12 -17.17
N LYS A 100 7.61 -4.88 -17.64
CA LYS A 100 8.86 -4.11 -17.73
C LYS A 100 8.78 -2.83 -16.91
N HIS A 101 9.96 -2.31 -16.54
CA HIS A 101 10.04 -0.99 -15.93
C HIS A 101 9.36 0.06 -16.81
N GLY A 102 8.46 0.84 -16.23
CA GLY A 102 7.69 1.87 -16.91
C GLY A 102 6.31 1.43 -17.41
N ASP A 103 6.02 0.12 -17.47
CA ASP A 103 4.69 -0.36 -17.84
C ASP A 103 3.61 0.20 -16.91
N LEU A 104 2.49 0.58 -17.50
CA LEU A 104 1.31 1.04 -16.75
C LEU A 104 0.37 -0.14 -16.51
N TYR A 105 -0.24 -0.17 -15.32
CA TYR A 105 -1.17 -1.24 -15.00
C TYR A 105 -2.25 -0.81 -14.01
N LYS A 106 -3.34 -1.57 -14.02
CA LYS A 106 -4.43 -1.55 -13.06
C LYS A 106 -4.88 -2.97 -12.77
N LEU A 107 -5.80 -3.10 -11.85
CA LEU A 107 -6.54 -4.33 -11.61
C LEU A 107 -7.95 -4.19 -12.18
N MET A 108 -8.37 -5.14 -13.00
CA MET A 108 -9.79 -5.35 -13.27
C MET A 108 -10.32 -6.29 -12.20
N VAL A 109 -11.16 -5.75 -11.34
CA VAL A 109 -11.74 -6.47 -10.20
C VAL A 109 -13.20 -6.76 -10.47
N HIS A 110 -13.57 -8.03 -10.38
CA HIS A 110 -14.95 -8.49 -10.46
C HIS A 110 -15.48 -8.77 -9.05
N TRP A 111 -16.72 -8.45 -8.78
CA TRP A 111 -17.44 -8.76 -7.55
C TRP A 111 -18.90 -9.14 -7.90
N ASP A 112 -19.65 -9.58 -6.90
CA ASP A 112 -21.06 -9.89 -7.14
C ASP A 112 -21.81 -8.64 -7.58
N GLY A 113 -22.39 -8.70 -8.79
CA GLY A 113 -23.15 -7.61 -9.41
C GLY A 113 -22.34 -6.59 -10.22
N GLY A 114 -21.00 -6.76 -10.41
CA GLY A 114 -20.25 -5.80 -11.22
C GLY A 114 -18.75 -6.07 -11.37
N CYS A 115 -18.10 -5.19 -12.10
CA CYS A 115 -16.65 -5.15 -12.23
C CYS A 115 -16.16 -3.70 -12.41
N GLY A 116 -14.87 -3.48 -12.24
CA GLY A 116 -14.29 -2.17 -12.48
C GLY A 116 -12.78 -2.14 -12.30
N GLU A 117 -12.17 -1.17 -12.95
CA GLU A 117 -10.74 -0.90 -12.80
C GLU A 117 -10.42 -0.31 -11.43
N ARG A 118 -9.32 -0.76 -10.84
CA ARG A 118 -8.77 -0.23 -9.59
C ARG A 118 -7.27 -0.06 -9.70
N ILE A 119 -6.76 1.04 -9.16
CA ILE A 119 -5.32 1.17 -8.88
C ILE A 119 -5.05 0.27 -7.66
N PRO A 120 -4.00 -0.57 -7.69
CA PRO A 120 -3.63 -1.39 -6.54
C PRO A 120 -3.38 -0.53 -5.30
N ALA A 121 -3.89 -0.99 -4.14
CA ALA A 121 -3.75 -0.26 -2.87
C ALA A 121 -2.28 -0.04 -2.46
N TRP A 122 -1.41 -0.96 -2.83
CA TRP A 122 0.03 -0.95 -2.54
C TRP A 122 0.88 -0.65 -3.79
N ALA A 123 0.39 0.18 -4.70
CA ALA A 123 1.19 0.62 -5.84
C ALA A 123 2.36 1.51 -5.35
N THR A 124 3.59 1.12 -5.70
CA THR A 124 4.79 1.89 -5.32
C THR A 124 4.94 3.19 -6.10
N ARG A 125 4.33 3.27 -7.27
CA ARG A 125 4.31 4.46 -8.11
C ARG A 125 2.97 4.55 -8.84
N VAL A 126 2.39 5.73 -8.82
CA VAL A 126 1.18 6.09 -9.58
C VAL A 126 1.51 7.29 -10.45
N VAL A 127 1.10 7.25 -11.69
CA VAL A 127 1.29 8.33 -12.67
C VAL A 127 -0.04 8.73 -13.28
N GLN A 128 -0.16 10.00 -13.63
CA GLN A 128 -1.31 10.54 -14.34
C GLN A 128 -0.97 10.72 -15.81
N ASP A 129 -1.83 10.25 -16.69
CA ASP A 129 -1.74 10.54 -18.11
C ASP A 129 -2.02 12.02 -18.39
N GLU A 130 -1.18 12.68 -19.18
CA GLU A 130 -1.27 14.13 -19.40
C GLU A 130 -2.51 14.53 -20.20
N GLN A 131 -2.99 13.67 -21.09
CA GLN A 131 -4.13 13.96 -21.98
C GLN A 131 -5.45 13.57 -21.35
N THR A 132 -5.55 12.32 -20.90
CA THR A 132 -6.79 11.75 -20.35
C THR A 132 -7.02 12.09 -18.89
N LYS A 133 -5.96 12.52 -18.17
CA LYS A 133 -5.95 12.76 -16.72
C LYS A 133 -6.27 11.51 -15.88
N ILE A 134 -6.22 10.34 -16.49
CA ILE A 134 -6.45 9.07 -15.82
C ILE A 134 -5.18 8.64 -15.08
N PHE A 135 -5.34 8.19 -13.84
CA PHE A 135 -4.26 7.63 -13.06
C PHE A 135 -4.10 6.13 -13.30
N SER A 136 -2.85 5.67 -13.33
CA SER A 136 -2.48 4.26 -13.41
C SER A 136 -1.29 3.97 -12.50
N ALA A 137 -1.22 2.75 -11.96
CA ALA A 137 0.00 2.28 -11.31
C ALA A 137 1.08 2.07 -12.37
N GLN A 138 2.34 2.26 -11.99
CA GLN A 138 3.48 2.06 -12.88
C GLN A 138 4.44 1.04 -12.28
N VAL A 139 4.89 0.09 -13.09
CA VAL A 139 5.94 -0.85 -12.72
C VAL A 139 7.24 -0.08 -12.51
N TRP A 140 7.73 -0.06 -11.27
CA TRP A 140 8.93 0.70 -10.92
C TRP A 140 10.07 -0.22 -10.50
N ALA A 141 10.95 -0.51 -11.43
CA ALA A 141 12.14 -1.33 -11.21
C ALA A 141 13.29 -0.80 -12.08
N PRO A 142 13.84 0.38 -11.79
CA PRO A 142 14.95 0.94 -12.54
C PRO A 142 16.21 0.08 -12.35
N GLU A 143 17.02 -0.04 -13.39
CA GLU A 143 18.31 -0.76 -13.32
C GLU A 143 19.25 -0.20 -12.26
N LYS A 144 19.22 1.12 -12.05
CA LYS A 144 19.96 1.82 -11.00
C LYS A 144 18.98 2.45 -10.02
N PRO A 145 18.66 1.78 -8.89
CA PRO A 145 17.80 2.36 -7.86
C PRO A 145 18.39 3.67 -7.32
N TYR A 146 17.53 4.64 -7.09
CA TYR A 146 17.95 5.88 -6.46
C TYR A 146 18.44 5.61 -5.04
N LYS A 147 19.67 6.04 -4.74
CA LYS A 147 20.23 6.01 -3.38
C LYS A 147 20.03 7.38 -2.75
N MET A 148 19.27 7.43 -1.68
CA MET A 148 19.09 8.66 -0.91
C MET A 148 20.44 9.14 -0.39
N LYS A 149 20.79 10.39 -0.68
CA LYS A 149 21.92 11.06 -0.02
C LYS A 149 21.49 11.32 1.43
N LYS A 150 22.29 10.86 2.40
CA LYS A 150 22.01 11.07 3.82
C LYS A 150 21.90 12.57 4.09
N ARG A 151 20.71 13.11 4.22
CA ARG A 151 20.46 14.34 4.95
C ARG A 151 20.08 13.94 6.36
N VAL A 152 20.95 14.24 7.32
CA VAL A 152 20.58 14.18 8.74
C VAL A 152 19.75 15.43 9.00
N PHE A 153 18.45 15.35 8.67
CA PHE A 153 17.50 16.35 9.13
C PHE A 153 17.15 15.99 10.57
N LYS A 154 17.50 16.88 11.51
CA LYS A 154 17.02 16.81 12.89
C LYS A 154 15.87 17.83 12.97
N PRO A 155 14.60 17.38 12.94
CA PRO A 155 13.49 18.29 13.16
C PRO A 155 13.61 18.92 14.55
N SER A 156 13.36 20.22 14.66
CA SER A 156 13.19 20.86 15.95
C SER A 156 11.92 20.29 16.60
N THR A 157 12.04 19.88 17.86
CA THR A 157 10.89 19.41 18.65
C THR A 157 10.10 20.57 19.26
N ASP A 158 10.63 21.80 19.13
CA ASP A 158 10.10 22.96 19.85
C ASP A 158 8.88 23.60 19.12
N CYS A 159 8.71 23.32 17.83
CA CYS A 159 7.55 23.83 17.07
C CYS A 159 7.22 22.98 15.86
N LEU A 160 6.10 22.27 15.92
CA LEU A 160 5.56 21.47 14.80
C LEU A 160 5.14 22.33 13.61
N LEU A 161 4.82 23.61 13.82
CA LEU A 161 4.41 24.53 12.76
C LEU A 161 5.53 24.89 11.79
N TYR A 162 6.80 24.82 12.22
CA TYR A 162 7.95 25.08 11.35
C TYR A 162 8.37 23.89 10.50
N THR A 163 7.84 22.69 10.76
CA THR A 163 8.15 21.46 10.01
C THR A 163 7.09 21.09 8.99
N SER A 164 5.94 21.77 9.01
CA SER A 164 4.88 21.57 8.02
C SER A 164 4.91 22.74 7.03
N PRO A 165 5.24 22.50 5.75
CA PRO A 165 5.16 23.55 4.73
C PRO A 165 3.74 24.04 4.62
N SER A 166 3.57 25.37 4.68
CA SER A 166 2.26 25.99 4.44
C SER A 166 1.88 25.81 2.97
N PRO A 167 0.60 25.49 2.66
CA PRO A 167 0.14 25.43 1.27
C PRO A 167 0.19 26.79 0.55
N ARG A 168 0.61 27.86 1.23
CA ARG A 168 0.69 29.23 0.73
C ARG A 168 2.12 29.76 0.57
N ASP A 169 3.14 28.94 0.90
CA ASP A 169 4.55 29.32 0.74
C ASP A 169 5.12 28.84 -0.59
#